data_24194f716a521ab84180e44c9cc23901
#
_entry.id   24194f716a521ab84180e44c9cc23901
#
_cell.length_a   1.000
_cell.length_b   1.000
_cell.length_c   1.000
_cell.angle_alpha   90.00
_cell.angle_beta   90.00
_cell.angle_gamma   90.00
#
_symmetry.space_group_name_H-M   'P 1'
#
loop_
_entity.id
_entity.type
_entity.pdbx_description
1 polymer ?
#
loop_
_entity_poly.entity_id
_entity_poly.type
_entity_poly.pdbx_seq_one_letter_code
_entity_poly.pdbx_strand_id
1 'polypeptide(L)'
;MLDKRAMLSKTGEMLERFIRNVPPIAEPVELLSGGQRQVVAIARAGAWGSKLILMDEPTAALGVAETKAVEDVIFELKREGLTILVISHNLDQIFRITDGVWVMRRGRVVGYRRTTRTHPDEIVSMITGAAAPAGAGA
;
A
#
# COMPACT_ATOMS: atom_id res chain seq x y z
N MET A 1 22.70 -27.50 5.21
CA MET A 1 22.78 -27.14 3.79
C MET A 1 21.43 -26.61 3.38
N LEU A 2 21.34 -25.41 2.79
CA LEU A 2 20.05 -24.80 2.38
C LEU A 2 19.50 -25.57 1.18
N ASP A 3 18.26 -26.05 1.28
CA ASP A 3 17.56 -26.67 0.15
C ASP A 3 16.99 -25.58 -0.78
N LYS A 4 17.77 -25.24 -1.80
CA LYS A 4 17.40 -24.23 -2.80
C LYS A 4 16.10 -24.57 -3.55
N ARG A 5 15.82 -25.85 -3.78
CA ARG A 5 14.64 -26.27 -4.52
C ARG A 5 13.37 -26.06 -3.69
N ALA A 6 13.41 -26.43 -2.41
CA ALA A 6 12.32 -26.18 -1.47
C ALA A 6 12.10 -24.66 -1.24
N MET A 7 13.19 -23.87 -1.22
CA MET A 7 13.08 -22.42 -1.10
C MET A 7 12.40 -21.79 -2.31
N LEU A 8 12.77 -22.16 -3.53
CA LEU A 8 12.15 -21.65 -4.76
C LEU A 8 10.66 -22.02 -4.84
N SER A 9 10.29 -23.27 -4.51
CA SER A 9 8.89 -23.70 -4.51
C SER A 9 8.06 -22.86 -3.52
N LYS A 10 8.49 -22.78 -2.26
CA LYS A 10 7.79 -22.00 -1.23
C LYS A 10 7.70 -20.52 -1.56
N THR A 11 8.75 -19.94 -2.14
CA THR A 11 8.73 -18.53 -2.56
C THR A 11 7.72 -18.33 -3.69
N GLY A 12 7.64 -19.25 -4.66
CA GLY A 12 6.66 -19.22 -5.74
C GLY A 12 5.24 -19.21 -5.19
N GLU A 13 4.90 -20.22 -4.42
CA GLU A 13 3.58 -20.35 -3.79
C GLU A 13 3.20 -19.11 -2.97
N MET A 14 4.15 -18.54 -2.25
CA MET A 14 3.95 -17.34 -1.45
C MET A 14 3.67 -16.11 -2.31
N LEU A 15 4.44 -15.92 -3.38
CA LEU A 15 4.28 -14.76 -4.26
C LEU A 15 2.99 -14.86 -5.08
N GLU A 16 2.65 -16.05 -5.58
CA GLU A 16 1.42 -16.31 -6.36
C GLU A 16 0.13 -15.98 -5.58
N ARG A 17 0.16 -16.02 -4.24
CA ARG A 17 -0.98 -15.59 -3.42
C ARG A 17 -1.31 -14.11 -3.59
N PHE A 18 -0.31 -13.27 -3.80
CA PHE A 18 -0.45 -11.81 -3.75
C PHE A 18 -0.16 -11.13 -5.08
N ILE A 19 0.52 -11.81 -6.00
CA ILE A 19 1.01 -11.22 -7.24
C ILE A 19 0.49 -12.01 -8.44
N ARG A 20 -0.22 -11.33 -9.34
CA ARG A 20 -0.73 -11.97 -10.58
C ARG A 20 0.39 -12.28 -11.58
N ASN A 21 1.38 -11.39 -11.71
CA ASN A 21 2.51 -11.56 -12.61
C ASN A 21 3.79 -11.65 -11.76
N VAL A 22 4.05 -12.86 -11.24
CA VAL A 22 5.22 -13.12 -10.42
C VAL A 22 6.47 -12.96 -11.28
N PRO A 23 7.46 -12.13 -10.86
CA PRO A 23 8.75 -12.06 -11.56
C PRO A 23 9.48 -13.41 -11.47
N PRO A 24 10.45 -13.68 -12.35
CA PRO A 24 11.19 -14.94 -12.32
C PRO A 24 11.83 -15.16 -10.94
N ILE A 25 11.42 -16.24 -10.24
CA ILE A 25 11.76 -16.48 -8.83
C ILE A 25 13.28 -16.74 -8.64
N ALA A 26 13.93 -17.25 -9.67
CA ALA A 26 15.37 -17.54 -9.64
C ALA A 26 16.23 -16.30 -9.96
N GLU A 27 15.60 -15.20 -10.37
CA GLU A 27 16.33 -14.00 -10.75
C GLU A 27 16.78 -13.22 -9.51
N PRO A 28 18.01 -12.70 -9.47
CA PRO A 28 18.47 -11.82 -8.40
C PRO A 28 17.60 -10.56 -8.29
N VAL A 29 17.27 -10.15 -7.06
CA VAL A 29 16.40 -9.00 -6.80
C VAL A 29 16.93 -7.70 -7.41
N GLU A 30 18.27 -7.59 -7.57
CA GLU A 30 18.92 -6.43 -8.19
C GLU A 30 18.52 -6.24 -9.67
N LEU A 31 18.15 -7.32 -10.35
CA LEU A 31 17.74 -7.30 -11.76
C LEU A 31 16.26 -6.98 -11.96
N LEU A 32 15.47 -6.99 -10.89
CA LEU A 32 14.05 -6.63 -10.93
C LEU A 32 13.87 -5.12 -11.12
N SER A 33 12.76 -4.70 -11.78
CA SER A 33 12.38 -3.30 -11.84
C SER A 33 12.05 -2.74 -10.43
N GLY A 34 12.03 -1.42 -10.28
CA GLY A 34 11.66 -0.78 -9.02
C GLY A 34 10.31 -1.27 -8.49
N GLY A 35 9.31 -1.32 -9.37
CA GLY A 35 7.97 -1.80 -9.05
C GLY A 35 7.94 -3.28 -8.68
N GLN A 36 8.66 -4.12 -9.41
CA GLN A 36 8.76 -5.55 -9.08
C GLN A 36 9.41 -5.76 -7.71
N ARG A 37 10.49 -5.05 -7.39
CA ARG A 37 11.10 -5.10 -6.05
C ARG A 37 10.12 -4.70 -4.97
N GLN A 38 9.36 -3.64 -5.18
CA GLN A 38 8.36 -3.14 -4.22
C GLN A 38 7.25 -4.16 -3.99
N VAL A 39 6.70 -4.72 -5.06
CA VAL A 39 5.67 -5.76 -5.00
C VAL A 39 6.16 -7.00 -4.22
N VAL A 40 7.37 -7.47 -4.50
CA VAL A 40 8.00 -8.61 -3.78
C VAL A 40 8.21 -8.27 -2.29
N ALA A 41 8.65 -7.06 -1.97
CA ALA A 41 8.84 -6.63 -0.58
C ALA A 41 7.52 -6.62 0.21
N ILE A 42 6.44 -6.11 -0.41
CA ILE A 42 5.11 -6.05 0.21
C ILE A 42 4.53 -7.46 0.39
N ALA A 43 4.59 -8.30 -0.65
CA ALA A 43 4.12 -9.69 -0.58
C ALA A 43 4.86 -10.49 0.49
N ARG A 44 6.17 -10.29 0.60
CA ARG A 44 6.98 -10.89 1.67
C ARG A 44 6.48 -10.48 3.05
N ALA A 45 6.17 -9.20 3.28
CA ALA A 45 5.66 -8.72 4.56
C ALA A 45 4.32 -9.39 4.93
N GLY A 46 3.42 -9.60 3.95
CA GLY A 46 2.15 -10.29 4.14
C GLY A 46 2.28 -11.78 4.46
N ALA A 47 3.25 -12.45 3.84
CA ALA A 47 3.42 -13.91 3.95
C ALA A 47 3.91 -14.40 5.32
N TRP A 48 4.49 -13.53 6.16
CA TRP A 48 5.08 -13.92 7.46
C TRP A 48 4.09 -13.89 8.63
N GLY A 49 2.78 -13.96 8.36
CA GLY A 49 1.75 -14.02 9.40
C GLY A 49 1.55 -12.71 10.16
N SER A 50 1.94 -11.60 9.57
CA SER A 50 1.71 -10.26 10.12
C SER A 50 0.22 -9.97 10.19
N LYS A 51 -0.24 -9.34 11.28
CA LYS A 51 -1.60 -8.81 11.40
C LYS A 51 -1.72 -7.36 10.93
N LEU A 52 -0.60 -6.65 10.94
CA LEU A 52 -0.49 -5.25 10.55
C LEU A 52 0.76 -5.07 9.69
N ILE A 53 0.61 -4.39 8.57
CA ILE A 53 1.70 -4.00 7.68
C ILE A 53 1.74 -2.47 7.62
N LEU A 54 2.93 -1.92 7.83
CA LEU A 54 3.22 -0.49 7.68
C LEU A 54 3.91 -0.27 6.33
N MET A 55 3.39 0.66 5.55
CA MET A 55 3.94 1.05 4.25
C MET A 55 4.17 2.55 4.22
N ASP A 56 5.41 2.95 3.98
CA ASP A 56 5.79 4.36 3.84
C ASP A 56 6.07 4.65 2.37
N GLU A 57 5.23 5.51 1.77
CA GLU A 57 5.29 5.91 0.36
C GLU A 57 5.48 4.72 -0.62
N PRO A 58 4.61 3.68 -0.58
CA PRO A 58 4.86 2.41 -1.28
C PRO A 58 4.91 2.53 -2.80
N THR A 59 4.46 3.65 -3.36
CA THR A 59 4.43 3.90 -4.81
C THR A 59 5.27 5.10 -5.25
N ALA A 60 6.07 5.66 -4.35
CA ALA A 60 6.95 6.76 -4.68
C ALA A 60 7.90 6.38 -5.81
N ALA A 61 8.04 7.26 -6.81
CA ALA A 61 8.90 7.08 -7.99
C ALA A 61 8.55 5.87 -8.89
N LEU A 62 7.34 5.32 -8.78
CA LEU A 62 6.84 4.27 -9.65
C LEU A 62 6.00 4.85 -10.81
N GLY A 63 6.08 4.21 -11.97
CA GLY A 63 5.19 4.51 -13.10
C GLY A 63 3.74 4.04 -12.84
N VAL A 64 2.84 4.41 -13.74
CA VAL A 64 1.39 4.11 -13.60
C VAL A 64 1.13 2.61 -13.50
N ALA A 65 1.76 1.80 -14.36
CA ALA A 65 1.57 0.35 -14.36
C ALA A 65 2.12 -0.32 -13.09
N GLU A 66 3.26 0.18 -12.61
CA GLU A 66 3.89 -0.33 -11.39
C GLU A 66 3.09 0.06 -10.14
N THR A 67 2.59 1.29 -10.08
CA THR A 67 1.68 1.76 -9.03
C THR A 67 0.46 0.86 -8.95
N LYS A 68 -0.15 0.54 -10.09
CA LYS A 68 -1.31 -0.36 -10.14
C LYS A 68 -0.96 -1.76 -9.62
N ALA A 69 0.19 -2.30 -9.96
CA ALA A 69 0.62 -3.61 -9.47
C ALA A 69 0.78 -3.61 -7.93
N VAL A 70 1.32 -2.55 -7.35
CA VAL A 70 1.41 -2.38 -5.90
C VAL A 70 0.02 -2.28 -5.26
N GLU A 71 -0.90 -1.50 -5.83
CA GLU A 71 -2.28 -1.38 -5.37
C GLU A 71 -3.01 -2.74 -5.40
N ASP A 72 -2.82 -3.53 -6.47
CA ASP A 72 -3.41 -4.86 -6.59
C ASP A 72 -2.93 -5.78 -5.44
N VAL A 73 -1.65 -5.75 -5.08
CA VAL A 73 -1.13 -6.51 -3.93
C VAL A 73 -1.74 -6.02 -2.61
N ILE A 74 -1.89 -4.72 -2.42
CA ILE A 74 -2.55 -4.14 -1.23
C ILE A 74 -3.99 -4.66 -1.12
N PHE A 75 -4.75 -4.71 -2.21
CA PHE A 75 -6.10 -5.26 -2.21
C PHE A 75 -6.14 -6.76 -1.87
N GLU A 76 -5.18 -7.55 -2.38
CA GLU A 76 -5.09 -8.97 -2.03
C GLU A 76 -4.83 -9.16 -0.52
N LEU A 77 -3.88 -8.41 0.04
CA LEU A 77 -3.59 -8.45 1.47
C LEU A 77 -4.80 -8.04 2.33
N LYS A 78 -5.56 -7.03 1.91
CA LYS A 78 -6.83 -6.65 2.55
C LYS A 78 -7.84 -7.78 2.50
N ARG A 79 -7.99 -8.47 1.37
CA ARG A 79 -8.91 -9.62 1.23
C ARG A 79 -8.53 -10.79 2.14
N GLU A 80 -7.25 -10.96 2.41
CA GLU A 80 -6.75 -11.95 3.39
C GLU A 80 -6.95 -11.51 4.86
N GLY A 81 -7.56 -10.35 5.09
CA GLY A 81 -7.88 -9.86 6.44
C GLY A 81 -6.73 -9.14 7.15
N LEU A 82 -5.67 -8.76 6.43
CA LEU A 82 -4.57 -8.00 7.02
C LEU A 82 -4.96 -6.54 7.20
N THR A 83 -4.54 -5.95 8.30
CA THR A 83 -4.61 -4.51 8.51
C THR A 83 -3.40 -3.84 7.86
N ILE A 84 -3.65 -2.78 7.07
CA ILE A 84 -2.58 -2.07 6.37
C ILE A 84 -2.65 -0.59 6.75
N LEU A 85 -1.53 -0.05 7.21
CA LEU A 85 -1.34 1.38 7.43
C LEU A 85 -0.39 1.92 6.35
N VAL A 86 -0.92 2.81 5.50
CA VAL A 86 -0.15 3.44 4.42
C VAL A 86 0.09 4.89 4.76
N ILE A 87 1.33 5.33 4.63
CA ILE A 87 1.72 6.74 4.62
C ILE A 87 1.91 7.14 3.16
N SER A 88 1.20 8.15 2.72
CA SER A 88 1.33 8.69 1.36
C SER A 88 0.87 10.14 1.30
N HIS A 89 1.42 10.89 0.37
CA HIS A 89 0.98 12.25 0.02
C HIS A 89 0.10 12.26 -1.24
N ASN A 90 -0.09 11.11 -1.90
CA ASN A 90 -0.95 10.97 -3.07
C ASN A 90 -2.40 10.70 -2.65
N LEU A 91 -3.22 11.76 -2.60
CA LEU A 91 -4.61 11.66 -2.16
C LEU A 91 -5.45 10.77 -3.09
N ASP A 92 -5.26 10.82 -4.40
CA ASP A 92 -6.01 9.98 -5.33
C ASP A 92 -5.78 8.49 -5.04
N GLN A 93 -4.55 8.12 -4.73
CA GLN A 93 -4.21 6.77 -4.31
C GLN A 93 -4.89 6.43 -2.98
N ILE A 94 -4.75 7.29 -1.97
CA ILE A 94 -5.33 7.08 -0.64
C ILE A 94 -6.83 6.83 -0.76
N PHE A 95 -7.56 7.63 -1.54
CA PHE A 95 -9.00 7.44 -1.73
C PHE A 95 -9.37 6.14 -2.45
N ARG A 96 -8.47 5.62 -3.32
CA ARG A 96 -8.70 4.33 -3.99
C ARG A 96 -8.49 3.12 -3.08
N ILE A 97 -7.44 3.13 -2.23
CA ILE A 97 -6.98 1.90 -1.56
C ILE A 97 -7.34 1.81 -0.09
N THR A 98 -7.76 2.92 0.57
CA THR A 98 -8.00 2.95 2.01
C THR A 98 -9.47 3.09 2.37
N ASP A 99 -9.83 2.64 3.59
CA ASP A 99 -11.18 2.75 4.15
C ASP A 99 -11.30 4.01 5.02
N GLY A 100 -10.17 4.58 5.44
CA GLY A 100 -10.15 5.80 6.23
C GLY A 100 -8.78 6.45 6.26
N VAL A 101 -8.76 7.72 6.58
CA VAL A 101 -7.59 8.59 6.58
C VAL A 101 -7.43 9.29 7.93
N TRP A 102 -6.26 9.15 8.51
CA TRP A 102 -5.80 9.96 9.62
C TRP A 102 -4.98 11.12 9.08
N VAL A 103 -5.42 12.32 9.32
CA VAL A 103 -4.70 13.53 8.84
C VAL A 103 -3.75 14.00 9.92
N MET A 104 -2.48 14.12 9.54
CA MET A 104 -1.42 14.64 10.41
C MET A 104 -0.96 16.03 9.94
N ARG A 105 -0.75 16.93 10.90
CA ARG A 105 -0.22 18.26 10.64
C ARG A 105 0.69 18.67 11.78
N ARG A 106 1.93 19.11 11.46
CA ARG A 106 2.94 19.56 12.44
C ARG A 106 3.12 18.58 13.60
N GLY A 107 3.24 17.29 13.29
CA GLY A 107 3.48 16.25 14.30
C GLY A 107 2.25 15.86 15.15
N ARG A 108 1.05 16.32 14.79
CA ARG A 108 -0.19 16.02 15.52
C ARG A 108 -1.25 15.46 14.58
N VAL A 109 -2.04 14.52 15.06
CA VAL A 109 -3.25 14.07 14.39
C VAL A 109 -4.30 15.17 14.53
N VAL A 110 -4.80 15.69 13.41
CA VAL A 110 -5.81 16.75 13.36
C VAL A 110 -7.22 16.23 13.08
N GLY A 111 -7.35 14.98 12.65
CA GLY A 111 -8.63 14.31 12.50
C GLY A 111 -8.56 13.00 11.76
N TYR A 112 -9.71 12.31 11.75
CA TYR A 112 -9.94 11.07 11.03
C TYR A 112 -11.18 11.22 10.14
N ARG A 113 -11.13 10.65 8.94
CA ARG A 113 -12.28 10.58 8.02
C ARG A 113 -12.37 9.20 7.38
N ARG A 114 -13.58 8.70 7.19
CA ARG A 114 -13.81 7.58 6.28
C ARG A 114 -13.73 8.06 4.84
N THR A 115 -12.98 7.38 3.99
CA THR A 115 -12.81 7.78 2.58
C THR A 115 -14.13 7.84 1.81
N THR A 116 -15.11 7.00 2.19
CA THR A 116 -16.45 6.99 1.60
C THR A 116 -17.36 8.14 2.07
N ARG A 117 -16.92 8.95 3.05
CA ARG A 117 -17.73 10.03 3.66
C ARG A 117 -16.99 11.37 3.69
N THR A 118 -15.98 11.53 2.88
CA THR A 118 -15.17 12.76 2.78
C THR A 118 -14.74 12.97 1.33
N HIS A 119 -14.17 14.13 1.05
CA HIS A 119 -13.64 14.51 -0.25
C HIS A 119 -12.18 14.97 -0.13
N PRO A 120 -11.38 14.88 -1.20
CA PRO A 120 -10.00 15.32 -1.21
C PRO A 120 -9.81 16.76 -0.69
N ASP A 121 -10.69 17.68 -1.05
CA ASP A 121 -10.61 19.09 -0.61
C ASP A 121 -10.73 19.24 0.91
N GLU A 122 -11.56 18.44 1.57
CA GLU A 122 -11.65 18.44 3.03
C GLU A 122 -10.33 17.98 3.65
N ILE A 123 -9.74 16.91 3.12
CA ILE A 123 -8.45 16.41 3.59
C ILE A 123 -7.34 17.47 3.38
N VAL A 124 -7.31 18.12 2.22
CA VAL A 124 -6.38 19.22 1.96
C VAL A 124 -6.56 20.38 2.95
N SER A 125 -7.82 20.76 3.22
CA SER A 125 -8.13 21.80 4.20
C SER A 125 -7.64 21.44 5.60
N MET A 126 -7.77 20.18 6.01
CA MET A 126 -7.26 19.69 7.29
C MET A 126 -5.72 19.70 7.33
N ILE A 127 -5.06 19.30 6.24
CA ILE A 127 -3.59 19.31 6.13
C ILE A 127 -3.04 20.74 6.22
N THR A 128 -3.64 21.69 5.49
CA THR A 128 -3.19 23.08 5.43
C THR A 128 -3.63 23.90 6.63
N GLY A 129 -4.73 23.51 7.27
CA GLY A 129 -5.36 24.29 8.33
C GLY A 129 -6.23 25.43 7.81
N ALA A 130 -6.56 25.43 6.51
CA ALA A 130 -7.59 26.29 5.97
C ALA A 130 -8.94 25.94 6.64
N ALA A 131 -9.79 26.93 6.91
CA ALA A 131 -11.14 26.67 7.37
C ALA A 131 -11.85 25.81 6.30
N ALA A 132 -12.51 24.71 6.70
CA ALA A 132 -13.32 23.93 5.79
C ALA A 132 -14.34 24.86 5.12
N PRO A 133 -14.59 24.72 3.78
CA PRO A 133 -15.64 25.50 3.14
C PRO A 133 -16.96 25.23 3.90
N ALA A 134 -17.62 26.28 4.32
CA ALA A 134 -18.92 26.19 4.97
C ALA A 134 -19.91 25.54 3.99
N GLY A 135 -20.26 24.26 4.23
CA GLY A 135 -21.24 23.60 3.36
C GLY A 135 -21.19 22.08 3.24
N ALA A 136 -20.38 21.36 4.00
CA ALA A 136 -20.37 19.90 3.96
C ALA A 136 -20.91 19.31 5.29
N GLY A 137 -22.17 19.58 5.59
CA GLY A 137 -22.88 19.05 6.73
C GLY A 137 -24.36 18.97 6.45
N ALA A 138 -24.82 17.87 5.88
CA ALA A 138 -26.18 17.34 6.02
C ALA A 138 -26.15 15.85 5.67
#